data_296890dad54aafc3e87657cf109af366
#
_entry.id   296890dad54aafc3e87657cf109af366
#
_cell.length_a   1.000
_cell.length_b   1.000
_cell.length_c   1.000
_cell.angle_alpha   90.00
_cell.angle_beta   90.00
_cell.angle_gamma   90.00
#
_symmetry.space_group_name_H-M   'P 1'
#
loop_
_entity.id
_entity.type
_entity.pdbx_description
1 polymer ?
#
loop_
_entity_poly.entity_id
_entity_poly.type
_entity_poly.pdbx_seq_one_letter_code
_entity_poly.pdbx_strand_id
1 'polypeptide(L)'
;YIHSDEVEEVVVQASILNVTQDKIGDPLHILSGTDISDFGTTDLGGTLDSLLGVTSSDYGTAVGQPIIRGLSGSRVKILTNGLVNRDVAGIGADHKNEVDLNDIQQIEVVRGPSSLLYANGATGGIINIVDNTIATSDIEKRLLKLGFETQSVNSGDGQSFSVADNLGGLNLYFSYSDSSFGNYDIPSGAVLHEEEEHHDDEDDHGDDDHDEHEEDKGYLDNSDSAQEATRFGVSKVADWGYVGLAVSSSESIFGVPYHGEGHDEHGDEEEGHDEHEGERIFSNTESDKVNIKGQVGKVDFFFQDSEYSHTEQHAEEEHGDEHGDEDGDDHGHGEE
;
A
#
# COMPACT_ATOMS: atom_id res chain seq x y z
N TYR A 1 -6.29 43.28 3.46
CA TYR A 1 -5.10 42.65 2.89
C TYR A 1 -5.59 41.78 1.75
N ILE A 2 -5.26 42.20 0.52
CA ILE A 2 -5.53 41.41 -0.68
C ILE A 2 -4.32 40.51 -0.83
N HIS A 3 -4.47 39.23 -0.50
CA HIS A 3 -3.55 38.22 -0.98
C HIS A 3 -3.72 38.14 -2.50
N SER A 4 -2.69 38.52 -3.24
CA SER A 4 -2.57 38.09 -4.63
C SER A 4 -2.23 36.60 -4.57
N ASP A 5 -3.23 35.76 -4.81
CA ASP A 5 -3.00 34.37 -5.12
C ASP A 5 -2.17 34.34 -6.42
N GLU A 6 -0.87 34.18 -6.31
CA GLU A 6 -0.08 33.70 -7.42
C GLU A 6 -0.59 32.28 -7.67
N VAL A 7 -1.35 32.11 -8.74
CA VAL A 7 -1.76 30.79 -9.20
C VAL A 7 -0.47 30.05 -9.53
N GLU A 8 -0.05 29.13 -8.68
CA GLU A 8 1.07 28.24 -8.97
C GLU A 8 0.74 27.51 -10.27
N GLU A 9 1.55 27.75 -11.30
CA GLU A 9 1.39 27.10 -12.59
C GLU A 9 1.77 25.60 -12.43
N VAL A 10 0.76 24.74 -12.36
CA VAL A 10 0.97 23.29 -12.20
C VAL A 10 1.42 22.71 -13.53
N VAL A 11 2.69 22.28 -13.59
CA VAL A 11 3.26 21.62 -14.76
C VAL A 11 3.01 20.13 -14.69
N VAL A 12 2.38 19.57 -15.71
CA VAL A 12 2.08 18.14 -15.82
C VAL A 12 3.33 17.37 -16.28
N GLN A 13 3.86 16.53 -15.42
CA GLN A 13 5.04 15.72 -15.70
C GLN A 13 4.72 14.45 -16.51
N ALA A 14 3.49 13.93 -16.40
CA ALA A 14 3.02 12.84 -17.23
C ALA A 14 2.75 13.28 -18.70
N SER A 15 2.97 14.53 -19.05
CA SER A 15 2.83 14.99 -20.43
C SER A 15 4.15 14.90 -21.17
N ILE A 16 4.19 14.18 -22.29
CA ILE A 16 5.36 14.13 -23.22
C ILE A 16 5.77 15.54 -23.68
N LEU A 17 4.84 16.51 -23.62
CA LEU A 17 5.05 17.86 -24.10
C LEU A 17 5.40 18.86 -22.98
N ASN A 18 5.49 18.44 -21.72
CA ASN A 18 5.71 19.34 -20.57
C ASN A 18 4.80 20.58 -20.64
N VAL A 19 3.49 20.35 -20.81
CA VAL A 19 2.50 21.41 -20.94
C VAL A 19 1.72 21.58 -19.62
N THR A 20 1.19 22.77 -19.42
CA THR A 20 0.32 23.08 -18.28
C THR A 20 -1.06 22.43 -18.43
N GLN A 21 -1.74 22.18 -17.31
CA GLN A 21 -3.04 21.52 -17.26
C GLN A 21 -4.08 22.11 -18.20
N ASP A 22 -4.10 23.43 -18.37
CA ASP A 22 -5.04 24.16 -19.23
C ASP A 22 -4.84 23.92 -20.74
N LYS A 23 -3.68 23.38 -21.14
CA LYS A 23 -3.31 23.07 -22.53
C LYS A 23 -3.51 21.60 -22.89
N ILE A 24 -3.87 20.76 -21.92
CA ILE A 24 -4.11 19.34 -22.16
C ILE A 24 -5.59 19.15 -22.48
N GLY A 25 -5.88 18.63 -23.66
CA GLY A 25 -7.25 18.32 -24.10
C GLY A 25 -7.83 17.02 -23.52
N ASP A 26 -7.05 16.29 -22.72
CA ASP A 26 -7.42 15.01 -22.16
C ASP A 26 -7.98 15.14 -20.74
N PRO A 27 -8.85 14.22 -20.30
CA PRO A 27 -9.32 14.17 -18.92
C PRO A 27 -8.17 13.95 -17.96
N LEU A 28 -7.70 15.01 -17.33
CA LEU A 28 -6.61 15.04 -16.37
C LEU A 28 -7.13 15.58 -15.06
N HIS A 29 -6.79 14.91 -13.96
CA HIS A 29 -6.92 15.45 -12.61
C HIS A 29 -5.54 15.53 -11.97
N ILE A 30 -5.30 16.59 -11.22
CA ILE A 30 -4.08 16.79 -10.46
C ILE A 30 -4.47 17.08 -9.02
N LEU A 31 -3.92 16.30 -8.10
CA LEU A 31 -3.91 16.56 -6.67
C LEU A 31 -2.56 17.12 -6.28
N SER A 32 -2.53 18.24 -5.60
CA SER A 32 -1.30 18.81 -5.05
C SER A 32 -0.86 18.07 -3.78
N GLY A 33 0.40 18.22 -3.38
CA GLY A 33 0.91 17.61 -2.16
C GLY A 33 0.15 18.06 -0.90
N THR A 34 -0.40 19.28 -0.89
CA THR A 34 -1.26 19.77 0.21
C THR A 34 -2.61 19.05 0.24
N ASP A 35 -3.26 18.86 -0.91
CA ASP A 35 -4.51 18.11 -0.99
C ASP A 35 -4.31 16.66 -0.51
N ILE A 36 -3.19 16.04 -0.89
CA ILE A 36 -2.85 14.67 -0.50
C ILE A 36 -2.69 14.55 1.01
N SER A 37 -1.97 15.48 1.63
CA SER A 37 -1.78 15.47 3.09
C SER A 37 -3.08 15.65 3.88
N ASP A 38 -4.09 16.28 3.28
CA ASP A 38 -5.41 16.48 3.89
C ASP A 38 -6.29 15.22 3.83
N PHE A 39 -6.05 14.31 2.88
CA PHE A 39 -6.78 13.05 2.75
C PHE A 39 -6.17 11.88 3.52
N GLY A 40 -4.97 12.05 4.07
CA GLY A 40 -4.18 10.96 4.67
C GLY A 40 -3.32 10.22 3.65
N THR A 41 -2.41 9.40 4.15
CA THR A 41 -1.37 8.75 3.34
C THR A 41 -1.43 7.24 3.37
N THR A 42 -2.54 6.66 3.85
CA THR A 42 -2.65 5.23 4.14
C THR A 42 -2.62 4.37 2.87
N ASP A 43 -3.43 4.75 1.87
CA ASP A 43 -3.49 4.02 0.60
C ASP A 43 -3.76 4.95 -0.59
N LEU A 44 -3.42 4.47 -1.80
CA LEU A 44 -3.53 5.26 -3.02
C LEU A 44 -4.98 5.42 -3.49
N GLY A 45 -5.81 4.38 -3.34
CA GLY A 45 -7.20 4.39 -3.78
C GLY A 45 -8.04 5.37 -2.96
N GLY A 46 -7.94 5.30 -1.62
CA GLY A 46 -8.62 6.21 -0.70
C GLY A 46 -8.22 7.67 -0.91
N THR A 47 -6.92 7.94 -1.13
CA THR A 47 -6.44 9.29 -1.48
C THR A 47 -7.10 9.85 -2.74
N LEU A 48 -7.42 8.99 -3.72
CA LEU A 48 -7.99 9.39 -5.01
C LEU A 48 -9.51 9.29 -5.10
N ASP A 49 -10.19 8.72 -4.11
CA ASP A 49 -11.64 8.46 -4.14
C ASP A 49 -12.49 9.73 -4.23
N SER A 50 -11.95 10.86 -3.78
CA SER A 50 -12.60 12.17 -3.95
C SER A 50 -12.69 12.65 -5.40
N LEU A 51 -11.92 12.04 -6.32
CA LEU A 51 -11.89 12.43 -7.72
C LEU A 51 -13.05 11.83 -8.51
N LEU A 52 -13.70 12.66 -9.32
CA LEU A 52 -14.84 12.23 -10.12
C LEU A 52 -14.49 11.06 -11.05
N GLY A 53 -15.15 9.91 -10.85
CA GLY A 53 -14.96 8.70 -11.65
C GLY A 53 -13.72 7.89 -11.27
N VAL A 54 -13.21 8.10 -10.08
CA VAL A 54 -12.26 7.24 -9.38
C VAL A 54 -12.95 6.72 -8.13
N THR A 55 -12.72 5.49 -7.77
CA THR A 55 -13.14 4.85 -6.51
C THR A 55 -12.02 3.96 -6.00
N SER A 56 -12.06 3.59 -4.75
CA SER A 56 -11.13 2.62 -4.15
C SER A 56 -11.74 1.23 -4.11
N SER A 57 -10.91 0.19 -4.23
CA SER A 57 -11.27 -1.14 -3.76
C SER A 57 -10.73 -1.27 -2.34
N ASP A 58 -11.62 -1.44 -1.37
CA ASP A 58 -11.21 -1.53 0.03
C ASP A 58 -11.02 -2.99 0.43
N TYR A 59 -9.77 -3.35 0.73
CA TYR A 59 -9.37 -4.64 1.28
C TYR A 59 -8.61 -4.40 2.60
N GLY A 60 -9.29 -3.77 3.58
CA GLY A 60 -8.66 -3.29 4.82
C GLY A 60 -7.95 -1.94 4.63
N THR A 61 -7.30 -1.46 5.70
CA THR A 61 -6.76 -0.09 5.77
C THR A 61 -5.57 0.17 4.87
N ALA A 62 -4.82 -0.85 4.49
CA ALA A 62 -3.58 -0.70 3.71
C ALA A 62 -3.77 -0.96 2.22
N VAL A 63 -4.84 -1.64 1.82
CA VAL A 63 -5.05 -2.13 0.47
C VAL A 63 -6.24 -1.43 -0.16
N GLY A 64 -6.03 -0.21 -0.63
CA GLY A 64 -6.97 0.53 -1.45
C GLY A 64 -6.40 0.68 -2.86
N GLN A 65 -6.89 -0.13 -3.81
CA GLN A 65 -6.49 0.02 -5.20
C GLN A 65 -7.40 1.01 -5.93
N PRO A 66 -6.84 1.95 -6.72
CA PRO A 66 -7.65 2.87 -7.47
C PRO A 66 -8.39 2.18 -8.63
N ILE A 67 -9.69 2.44 -8.70
CA ILE A 67 -10.59 1.98 -9.76
C ILE A 67 -10.99 3.18 -10.60
N ILE A 68 -10.59 3.22 -11.86
CA ILE A 68 -10.93 4.31 -12.78
C ILE A 68 -12.02 3.84 -13.74
N ARG A 69 -13.23 4.42 -13.65
CA ARG A 69 -14.38 4.07 -14.48
C ARG A 69 -14.69 2.57 -14.51
N GLY A 70 -14.57 1.89 -13.36
CA GLY A 70 -14.79 0.45 -13.22
C GLY A 70 -13.62 -0.43 -13.69
N LEU A 71 -12.47 0.13 -14.01
CA LEU A 71 -11.26 -0.60 -14.37
C LEU A 71 -10.19 -0.47 -13.28
N SER A 72 -9.57 -1.57 -12.88
CA SER A 72 -8.56 -1.67 -11.82
C SER A 72 -7.42 -2.61 -12.20
N GLY A 73 -6.50 -2.81 -11.26
CA GLY A 73 -5.38 -3.74 -11.38
C GLY A 73 -4.50 -3.45 -12.60
N SER A 74 -4.22 -4.45 -13.40
CA SER A 74 -3.31 -4.32 -14.56
C SER A 74 -3.77 -3.33 -15.64
N ARG A 75 -5.03 -2.85 -15.59
CA ARG A 75 -5.60 -1.87 -16.54
C ARG A 75 -5.40 -0.43 -16.12
N VAL A 76 -5.13 -0.17 -14.84
CA VAL A 76 -4.74 1.12 -14.30
C VAL A 76 -3.26 1.04 -13.95
N LYS A 77 -2.42 1.85 -14.59
CA LYS A 77 -0.97 1.80 -14.35
C LYS A 77 -0.54 2.89 -13.39
N ILE A 78 0.16 2.47 -12.36
CA ILE A 78 0.77 3.35 -11.38
C ILE A 78 2.20 3.65 -11.83
N LEU A 79 2.54 4.93 -11.87
CA LEU A 79 3.86 5.42 -12.23
C LEU A 79 4.43 6.27 -11.09
N THR A 80 5.73 6.25 -10.93
CA THR A 80 6.46 7.20 -10.10
C THR A 80 7.44 7.97 -10.99
N ASN A 81 7.30 9.28 -11.04
CA ASN A 81 8.11 10.16 -11.90
C ASN A 81 8.14 9.73 -13.37
N GLY A 82 7.02 9.21 -13.88
CA GLY A 82 6.86 8.74 -15.26
C GLY A 82 7.33 7.30 -15.52
N LEU A 83 7.84 6.60 -14.52
CA LEU A 83 8.28 5.20 -14.62
C LEU A 83 7.23 4.26 -13.99
N VAL A 84 6.85 3.21 -14.72
CA VAL A 84 5.85 2.25 -14.24
C VAL A 84 6.37 1.50 -13.00
N ASN A 85 5.60 1.54 -11.91
CA ASN A 85 5.87 0.73 -10.75
C ASN A 85 5.67 -0.75 -11.09
N ARG A 86 6.55 -1.58 -10.56
CA ARG A 86 6.52 -3.03 -10.73
C ARG A 86 6.28 -3.67 -9.36
N ASP A 87 5.02 -3.91 -9.08
CA ASP A 87 4.53 -4.56 -7.89
C ASP A 87 3.51 -5.65 -8.24
N VAL A 88 3.00 -6.34 -7.24
CA VAL A 88 1.99 -7.40 -7.40
C VAL A 88 0.56 -6.88 -7.42
N ALA A 89 0.33 -5.59 -7.21
CA ALA A 89 -1.01 -5.02 -7.10
C ALA A 89 -1.90 -5.25 -8.34
N GLY A 90 -1.29 -5.51 -9.49
CA GLY A 90 -2.02 -5.86 -10.71
C GLY A 90 -2.54 -7.31 -10.75
N ILE A 91 -2.20 -8.17 -9.79
CA ILE A 91 -2.55 -9.59 -9.76
C ILE A 91 -3.91 -9.81 -9.09
N GLY A 92 -4.16 -9.16 -7.94
CA GLY A 92 -5.38 -9.30 -7.17
C GLY A 92 -5.78 -7.99 -6.49
N ALA A 93 -7.04 -7.90 -6.03
CA ALA A 93 -7.58 -6.72 -5.35
C ALA A 93 -7.07 -6.59 -3.91
N ASP A 94 -6.59 -7.66 -3.35
CA ASP A 94 -6.02 -7.84 -2.01
C ASP A 94 -4.54 -7.42 -1.90
N HIS A 95 -3.92 -7.05 -3.02
CA HIS A 95 -2.52 -6.63 -3.05
C HIS A 95 -2.37 -5.12 -3.04
N LYS A 96 -1.46 -4.63 -2.20
CA LYS A 96 -1.15 -3.20 -2.05
C LYS A 96 -0.36 -2.65 -3.24
N ASN A 97 -0.67 -1.42 -3.64
CA ASN A 97 0.22 -0.64 -4.49
C ASN A 97 1.45 -0.19 -3.69
N GLU A 98 2.66 -0.50 -4.18
CA GLU A 98 3.91 -0.16 -3.50
C GLU A 98 4.28 1.29 -3.78
N VAL A 99 3.67 2.20 -3.00
CA VAL A 99 3.92 3.64 -3.06
C VAL A 99 3.98 4.22 -1.65
N ASP A 100 4.92 5.15 -1.45
CA ASP A 100 4.96 6.02 -0.28
C ASP A 100 4.36 7.37 -0.68
N LEU A 101 3.23 7.71 -0.06
CA LEU A 101 2.50 8.97 -0.33
C LEU A 101 3.01 10.16 0.50
N ASN A 102 3.98 9.93 1.40
CA ASN A 102 4.57 10.99 2.18
C ASN A 102 5.48 11.88 1.31
N ASP A 103 5.40 13.19 1.53
CA ASP A 103 6.21 14.21 0.86
C ASP A 103 6.26 14.08 -0.67
N ILE A 104 5.12 13.81 -1.30
CA ILE A 104 4.96 13.88 -2.75
C ILE A 104 4.55 15.29 -3.18
N GLN A 105 4.92 15.66 -4.40
CA GLN A 105 4.61 16.97 -4.97
C GLN A 105 3.20 17.02 -5.51
N GLN A 106 2.81 16.01 -6.30
CA GLN A 106 1.50 15.90 -6.91
C GLN A 106 1.20 14.47 -7.36
N ILE A 107 -0.09 14.17 -7.53
CA ILE A 107 -0.57 12.97 -8.23
C ILE A 107 -1.33 13.43 -9.47
N GLU A 108 -0.98 12.85 -10.61
CA GLU A 108 -1.58 13.12 -11.90
C GLU A 108 -2.40 11.91 -12.37
N VAL A 109 -3.69 12.07 -12.60
CA VAL A 109 -4.57 11.01 -13.11
C VAL A 109 -4.95 11.31 -14.54
N VAL A 110 -4.38 10.56 -15.49
CA VAL A 110 -4.65 10.69 -16.93
C VAL A 110 -5.56 9.57 -17.40
N ARG A 111 -6.67 9.92 -18.00
CA ARG A 111 -7.71 8.99 -18.47
C ARG A 111 -7.94 9.11 -19.96
N GLY A 112 -8.33 8.01 -20.58
CA GLY A 112 -8.64 7.97 -22.01
C GLY A 112 -7.47 7.48 -22.86
N PRO A 113 -7.55 7.61 -24.21
CA PRO A 113 -6.58 7.00 -25.11
C PRO A 113 -5.13 7.46 -24.94
N SER A 114 -4.92 8.68 -24.45
CA SER A 114 -3.59 9.24 -24.18
C SER A 114 -2.82 8.49 -23.10
N SER A 115 -3.50 7.80 -22.18
CA SER A 115 -2.84 6.95 -21.17
C SER A 115 -1.94 5.87 -21.79
N LEU A 116 -2.29 5.38 -22.98
CA LEU A 116 -1.50 4.38 -23.71
C LEU A 116 -0.14 4.89 -24.21
N LEU A 117 0.06 6.20 -24.25
CA LEU A 117 1.35 6.80 -24.60
C LEU A 117 2.38 6.64 -23.48
N TYR A 118 1.92 6.42 -22.24
CA TYR A 118 2.77 6.36 -21.05
C TYR A 118 3.05 4.93 -20.61
N ALA A 119 2.06 4.06 -20.74
CA ALA A 119 2.20 2.67 -20.29
C ALA A 119 1.39 1.72 -21.17
N ASN A 120 2.00 0.60 -21.54
CA ASN A 120 1.32 -0.46 -22.26
C ASN A 120 0.22 -1.07 -21.40
N GLY A 121 -0.97 -1.24 -21.98
CA GLY A 121 -2.11 -1.84 -21.29
C GLY A 121 -2.90 -0.90 -20.36
N ALA A 122 -2.56 0.39 -20.28
CA ALA A 122 -3.23 1.38 -19.46
C ALA A 122 -4.62 1.79 -20.01
N THR A 123 -5.51 0.82 -20.18
CA THR A 123 -6.84 1.06 -20.80
C THR A 123 -7.80 1.79 -19.86
N GLY A 124 -7.63 1.66 -18.54
CA GLY A 124 -8.37 2.41 -17.52
C GLY A 124 -7.83 3.82 -17.31
N GLY A 125 -6.53 3.96 -17.43
CA GLY A 125 -5.81 5.21 -17.20
C GLY A 125 -4.43 4.99 -16.60
N ILE A 126 -3.75 6.09 -16.30
CA ILE A 126 -2.53 6.10 -15.51
C ILE A 126 -2.68 7.01 -14.30
N ILE A 127 -1.96 6.68 -13.26
CA ILE A 127 -1.76 7.50 -12.07
C ILE A 127 -0.26 7.72 -11.94
N ASN A 128 0.20 8.95 -12.08
CA ASN A 128 1.61 9.29 -11.98
C ASN A 128 1.87 10.06 -10.69
N ILE A 129 2.65 9.48 -9.82
CA ILE A 129 3.09 10.08 -8.56
C ILE A 129 4.38 10.83 -8.83
N VAL A 130 4.39 12.10 -8.51
CA VAL A 130 5.54 12.98 -8.72
C VAL A 130 6.11 13.36 -7.37
N ASP A 131 7.36 13.03 -7.14
CA ASP A 131 8.14 13.45 -5.99
C ASP A 131 9.28 14.41 -6.37
N ASN A 132 9.95 14.96 -5.36
CA ASN A 132 11.08 15.87 -5.52
C ASN A 132 12.42 15.21 -5.15
N THR A 133 12.51 13.90 -5.12
CA THR A 133 13.72 13.19 -4.73
C THR A 133 14.91 13.56 -5.64
N ILE A 134 14.67 13.76 -6.93
CA ILE A 134 15.64 14.33 -7.88
C ILE A 134 15.17 15.73 -8.28
N ALA A 135 15.74 16.75 -7.69
CA ALA A 135 15.42 18.12 -8.03
C ALA A 135 15.90 18.47 -9.46
N THR A 136 15.00 19.05 -10.26
CA THR A 136 15.22 19.46 -11.65
C THR A 136 15.57 20.93 -11.79
N SER A 137 15.48 21.69 -10.70
CA SER A 137 15.91 23.08 -10.56
C SER A 137 16.68 23.23 -9.26
N ASP A 138 17.51 24.27 -9.14
CA ASP A 138 18.25 24.52 -7.91
C ASP A 138 17.29 24.86 -6.78
N ILE A 139 17.51 24.24 -5.61
CA ILE A 139 16.77 24.51 -4.39
C ILE A 139 17.29 25.84 -3.82
N GLU A 140 16.45 26.87 -3.90
CA GLU A 140 16.85 28.23 -3.46
C GLU A 140 16.88 28.37 -1.94
N LYS A 141 16.02 27.63 -1.23
CA LYS A 141 15.88 27.66 0.23
C LYS A 141 15.78 26.25 0.77
N ARG A 142 16.43 26.03 1.93
CA ARG A 142 16.24 24.78 2.66
C ARG A 142 14.75 24.56 2.95
N LEU A 143 14.25 23.41 2.58
CA LEU A 143 12.93 22.93 2.91
C LEU A 143 13.06 21.90 4.01
N LEU A 144 12.21 21.99 5.02
CA LEU A 144 12.09 21.02 6.10
C LEU A 144 10.59 20.77 6.30
N LYS A 145 10.20 19.50 6.26
CA LYS A 145 8.83 19.09 6.57
C LYS A 145 8.86 18.06 7.68
N LEU A 146 7.87 18.14 8.55
CA LEU A 146 7.58 17.19 9.61
C LEU A 146 6.10 16.87 9.51
N GLY A 147 5.76 15.59 9.44
CA GLY A 147 4.40 15.09 9.44
C GLY A 147 4.15 14.21 10.66
N PHE A 148 2.96 14.33 11.24
CA PHE A 148 2.45 13.44 12.27
C PHE A 148 1.01 13.14 11.93
N GLU A 149 0.65 11.87 11.90
CA GLU A 149 -0.68 11.39 11.65
C GLU A 149 -1.15 10.52 12.82
N THR A 150 -2.43 10.59 13.15
CA THR A 150 -3.04 9.67 14.09
C THR A 150 -4.46 9.37 13.64
N GLN A 151 -4.87 8.13 13.72
CA GLN A 151 -6.19 7.64 13.35
C GLN A 151 -6.82 6.91 14.53
N SER A 152 -8.04 7.30 14.92
CA SER A 152 -8.73 6.65 16.04
C SER A 152 -9.41 5.35 15.65
N VAL A 153 -9.78 5.19 14.38
CA VAL A 153 -10.53 4.04 13.88
C VAL A 153 -9.73 2.74 13.88
N ASN A 154 -8.41 2.83 13.88
CA ASN A 154 -7.47 1.70 13.89
C ASN A 154 -6.32 1.90 14.89
N SER A 155 -6.48 2.86 15.81
CA SER A 155 -5.45 3.21 16.81
C SER A 155 -4.07 3.44 16.19
N GLY A 156 -4.05 3.95 14.95
CA GLY A 156 -2.85 4.11 14.17
C GLY A 156 -2.14 5.43 14.38
N ASP A 157 -0.84 5.42 14.15
CA ASP A 157 0.01 6.59 14.12
C ASP A 157 1.04 6.53 12.99
N GLY A 158 1.46 7.71 12.56
CA GLY A 158 2.48 7.87 11.54
C GLY A 158 3.33 9.10 11.78
N GLN A 159 4.57 9.03 11.35
CA GLN A 159 5.52 10.13 11.39
C GLN A 159 6.30 10.21 10.09
N SER A 160 6.57 11.42 9.66
CA SER A 160 7.40 11.66 8.48
C SER A 160 8.32 12.85 8.68
N PHE A 161 9.46 12.78 8.03
CA PHE A 161 10.48 13.82 8.02
C PHE A 161 11.06 13.94 6.62
N SER A 162 11.18 15.16 6.11
CA SER A 162 11.94 15.38 4.89
C SER A 162 12.77 16.66 4.96
N VAL A 163 13.90 16.65 4.28
CA VAL A 163 14.77 17.80 4.10
C VAL A 163 15.28 17.88 2.68
N ALA A 164 15.25 19.08 2.12
CA ALA A 164 15.85 19.38 0.84
C ALA A 164 16.69 20.67 0.95
N ASP A 165 17.90 20.67 0.41
CA ASP A 165 18.82 21.82 0.46
C ASP A 165 19.76 21.80 -0.76
N ASN A 166 20.34 22.97 -1.06
CA ASN A 166 21.42 23.08 -2.04
C ASN A 166 22.73 23.38 -1.33
N LEU A 167 23.67 22.44 -1.40
CA LEU A 167 24.99 22.57 -0.81
C LEU A 167 26.06 22.69 -1.90
N GLY A 168 26.54 23.93 -2.11
CA GLY A 168 27.62 24.20 -3.08
C GLY A 168 27.23 23.89 -4.54
N GLY A 169 25.96 24.05 -4.89
CA GLY A 169 25.39 23.79 -6.21
C GLY A 169 25.07 22.31 -6.48
N LEU A 170 24.96 21.50 -5.44
CA LEU A 170 24.35 20.17 -5.45
C LEU A 170 23.06 20.22 -4.66
N ASN A 171 21.95 19.84 -5.27
CA ASN A 171 20.70 19.64 -4.56
C ASN A 171 20.75 18.29 -3.85
N LEU A 172 20.38 18.28 -2.60
CA LEU A 172 20.29 17.09 -1.74
C LEU A 172 18.86 16.96 -1.23
N TYR A 173 18.36 15.76 -1.21
CA TYR A 173 17.07 15.41 -0.66
C TYR A 173 17.20 14.18 0.23
N PHE A 174 16.49 14.19 1.35
CA PHE A 174 16.32 13.03 2.21
C PHE A 174 14.91 13.03 2.78
N SER A 175 14.27 11.87 2.82
CA SER A 175 13.03 11.66 3.56
C SER A 175 13.01 10.30 4.26
N TYR A 176 12.30 10.28 5.36
CA TYR A 176 11.97 9.09 6.14
C TYR A 176 10.51 9.17 6.55
N SER A 177 9.79 8.06 6.47
CA SER A 177 8.44 7.91 6.97
C SER A 177 8.29 6.55 7.63
N ASP A 178 7.49 6.52 8.68
CA ASP A 178 7.13 5.34 9.46
C ASP A 178 5.68 5.46 9.89
N SER A 179 4.91 4.39 9.75
CA SER A 179 3.50 4.35 10.13
C SER A 179 3.09 2.94 10.57
N SER A 180 2.20 2.89 11.54
CA SER A 180 1.65 1.64 12.07
C SER A 180 0.17 1.84 12.40
N PHE A 181 -0.67 0.95 11.90
CA PHE A 181 -2.11 0.98 12.05
C PHE A 181 -2.58 -0.39 12.53
N GLY A 182 -3.38 -0.44 13.59
CA GLY A 182 -4.02 -1.65 14.08
C GLY A 182 -5.24 -2.04 13.25
N ASN A 183 -5.94 -3.06 13.71
CA ASN A 183 -7.18 -3.50 13.08
C ASN A 183 -8.24 -2.38 13.07
N TYR A 184 -9.02 -2.35 12.02
CA TYR A 184 -10.02 -1.32 11.75
C TYR A 184 -11.29 -1.57 12.57
N ASP A 185 -11.68 -0.62 13.41
CA ASP A 185 -12.92 -0.70 14.19
C ASP A 185 -14.15 -0.66 13.27
N ILE A 186 -15.04 -1.63 13.41
CA ILE A 186 -16.29 -1.75 12.65
C ILE A 186 -17.49 -1.82 13.61
N PRO A 187 -18.69 -1.40 13.19
CA PRO A 187 -19.89 -1.59 13.98
C PRO A 187 -20.19 -3.07 14.19
N SER A 188 -20.76 -3.41 15.36
CA SER A 188 -21.28 -4.75 15.64
C SER A 188 -22.23 -5.23 14.55
N GLY A 189 -22.07 -6.48 14.12
CA GLY A 189 -22.87 -7.08 13.06
C GLY A 189 -22.53 -6.61 11.63
N ALA A 190 -21.39 -5.94 11.46
CA ALA A 190 -20.92 -5.55 10.13
C ALA A 190 -20.28 -6.71 9.35
N VAL A 191 -19.77 -7.73 10.02
CA VAL A 191 -19.32 -8.99 9.40
C VAL A 191 -20.52 -9.92 9.27
N LEU A 192 -20.77 -10.39 8.07
CA LEU A 192 -21.81 -11.41 7.82
C LEU A 192 -21.15 -12.77 8.05
N HIS A 193 -21.61 -13.48 9.06
CA HIS A 193 -21.33 -14.90 9.22
C HIS A 193 -22.28 -15.67 8.31
N GLU A 194 -21.79 -16.61 7.52
CA GLU A 194 -22.66 -17.54 6.82
C GLU A 194 -23.28 -18.46 7.87
N GLU A 195 -24.62 -18.35 8.07
CA GLU A 195 -25.33 -19.32 8.88
C GLU A 195 -25.25 -20.66 8.15
N GLU A 196 -24.51 -21.61 8.68
CA GLU A 196 -24.53 -22.98 8.19
C GLU A 196 -25.96 -23.50 8.29
N GLU A 197 -26.59 -23.83 7.15
CA GLU A 197 -27.87 -24.51 7.13
C GLU A 197 -27.66 -25.90 7.77
N HIS A 198 -27.88 -26.00 9.08
CA HIS A 198 -28.00 -27.28 9.73
C HIS A 198 -29.14 -28.05 9.08
N HIS A 199 -28.79 -29.04 8.27
CA HIS A 199 -29.74 -30.03 7.84
C HIS A 199 -30.31 -30.74 9.06
N ASP A 200 -31.58 -30.46 9.36
CA ASP A 200 -32.36 -31.15 10.37
C ASP A 200 -32.46 -32.64 9.99
N ASP A 201 -31.49 -33.44 10.33
CA ASP A 201 -31.65 -34.86 10.48
C ASP A 201 -32.21 -35.11 11.87
N GLU A 202 -33.51 -35.43 11.90
CA GLU A 202 -34.27 -35.77 13.11
C GLU A 202 -33.66 -37.01 13.78
N ASP A 203 -32.65 -36.84 14.64
CA ASP A 203 -32.31 -37.83 15.64
C ASP A 203 -32.04 -37.14 17.00
N ASP A 204 -33.01 -37.36 17.88
CA ASP A 204 -33.18 -37.04 19.28
C ASP A 204 -31.94 -37.39 20.15
N HIS A 205 -31.07 -36.45 20.44
CA HIS A 205 -30.14 -36.56 21.58
C HIS A 205 -29.85 -35.19 22.22
N GLY A 206 -30.45 -35.00 23.40
CA GLY A 206 -29.90 -34.40 24.61
C GLY A 206 -29.36 -32.95 24.52
N ASP A 207 -30.11 -32.07 25.22
CA ASP A 207 -29.73 -30.73 25.66
C ASP A 207 -28.24 -30.61 26.08
N ASP A 208 -27.41 -30.04 25.23
CA ASP A 208 -26.24 -29.27 25.61
C ASP A 208 -26.25 -28.02 24.74
N ASP A 209 -26.70 -26.89 25.36
CA ASP A 209 -26.66 -25.54 24.78
C ASP A 209 -25.20 -25.12 24.61
N HIS A 210 -24.60 -25.42 23.49
CA HIS A 210 -23.37 -24.77 22.98
C HIS A 210 -23.74 -23.79 21.88
N ASP A 211 -24.54 -22.77 22.22
CA ASP A 211 -24.55 -21.52 21.46
C ASP A 211 -23.22 -20.80 21.73
N GLU A 212 -22.11 -21.26 21.19
CA GLU A 212 -20.90 -20.46 21.01
C GLU A 212 -21.17 -19.48 19.88
N HIS A 213 -21.93 -18.43 20.19
CA HIS A 213 -21.99 -17.25 19.34
C HIS A 213 -20.56 -16.71 19.24
N GLU A 214 -19.93 -16.77 18.07
CA GLU A 214 -18.73 -16.01 17.80
C GLU A 214 -18.96 -14.58 18.26
N GLU A 215 -18.22 -14.16 19.28
CA GLU A 215 -18.35 -12.82 19.81
C GLU A 215 -17.99 -11.83 18.71
N ASP A 216 -18.93 -10.97 18.36
CA ASP A 216 -18.74 -9.89 17.42
C ASP A 216 -17.60 -8.97 17.94
N LYS A 217 -16.40 -9.17 17.42
CA LYS A 217 -15.15 -8.56 17.91
C LYS A 217 -15.15 -7.03 17.83
N GLY A 218 -16.05 -6.42 17.02
CA GLY A 218 -16.13 -4.97 16.83
C GLY A 218 -14.97 -4.37 16.03
N TYR A 219 -14.15 -5.19 15.41
CA TYR A 219 -13.08 -4.79 14.49
C TYR A 219 -12.94 -5.83 13.36
N LEU A 220 -12.33 -5.40 12.25
CA LEU A 220 -12.05 -6.26 11.12
C LEU A 220 -10.71 -6.94 11.33
N ASP A 221 -10.72 -8.26 11.47
CA ASP A 221 -9.50 -9.06 11.61
C ASP A 221 -8.58 -8.90 10.39
N ASN A 222 -7.27 -9.03 10.61
CA ASN A 222 -6.25 -8.93 9.55
C ASN A 222 -6.32 -7.63 8.73
N SER A 223 -6.75 -6.52 9.33
CA SER A 223 -6.77 -5.21 8.67
C SER A 223 -5.66 -4.27 9.14
N ASP A 224 -4.76 -4.75 9.97
CA ASP A 224 -3.60 -4.02 10.46
C ASP A 224 -2.54 -3.83 9.38
N SER A 225 -1.71 -2.79 9.54
CA SER A 225 -0.61 -2.54 8.61
C SER A 225 0.50 -1.69 9.22
N ALA A 226 1.70 -1.86 8.71
CA ALA A 226 2.82 -0.97 9.00
C ALA A 226 3.64 -0.74 7.73
N GLN A 227 4.24 0.44 7.63
CA GLN A 227 5.11 0.79 6.51
C GLN A 227 6.24 1.70 6.97
N GLU A 228 7.45 1.39 6.52
CA GLU A 228 8.63 2.24 6.64
C GLU A 228 9.15 2.56 5.24
N ALA A 229 9.55 3.82 5.00
CA ALA A 229 10.16 4.20 3.74
C ALA A 229 11.26 5.24 3.93
N THR A 230 12.34 5.08 3.17
CA THR A 230 13.48 6.01 3.14
C THR A 230 13.79 6.38 1.70
N ARG A 231 14.00 7.68 1.45
CA ARG A 231 14.41 8.17 0.13
C ARG A 231 15.59 9.13 0.26
N PHE A 232 16.57 8.97 -0.59
CA PHE A 232 17.71 9.88 -0.71
C PHE A 232 17.90 10.26 -2.17
N GLY A 233 18.14 11.54 -2.42
CA GLY A 233 18.38 12.07 -3.76
C GLY A 233 19.52 13.09 -3.80
N VAL A 234 20.24 13.09 -4.90
CA VAL A 234 21.22 14.11 -5.22
C VAL A 234 21.07 14.52 -6.69
N SER A 235 21.12 15.82 -6.96
CA SER A 235 21.11 16.31 -8.34
C SER A 235 22.02 17.51 -8.55
N LYS A 236 22.45 17.67 -9.79
CA LYS A 236 23.19 18.84 -10.26
C LYS A 236 22.42 19.49 -11.40
N VAL A 237 22.15 20.77 -11.25
CA VAL A 237 21.53 21.61 -12.27
C VAL A 237 22.58 22.57 -12.83
N ALA A 238 22.54 22.82 -14.12
CA ALA A 238 23.42 23.72 -14.82
C ALA A 238 22.80 24.18 -16.14
N ASP A 239 23.45 25.09 -16.88
CA ASP A 239 22.98 25.65 -18.15
C ASP A 239 22.72 24.57 -19.23
N TRP A 240 23.35 23.40 -19.12
CA TRP A 240 23.16 22.28 -20.05
C TRP A 240 21.94 21.39 -19.70
N GLY A 241 21.33 21.57 -18.54
CA GLY A 241 20.22 20.79 -18.01
C GLY A 241 20.49 20.31 -16.58
N TYR A 242 20.06 19.09 -16.27
CA TYR A 242 20.28 18.48 -14.95
C TYR A 242 20.59 16.98 -15.06
N VAL A 243 21.20 16.45 -14.00
CA VAL A 243 21.36 15.02 -13.79
C VAL A 243 21.22 14.74 -12.28
N GLY A 244 20.55 13.66 -11.94
CA GLY A 244 20.36 13.25 -10.56
C GLY A 244 20.32 11.74 -10.40
N LEU A 245 20.60 11.34 -9.17
CA LEU A 245 20.53 9.98 -8.66
C LEU A 245 19.61 9.97 -7.46
N ALA A 246 18.74 8.97 -7.38
CA ALA A 246 17.94 8.69 -6.19
C ALA A 246 18.06 7.23 -5.80
N VAL A 247 18.04 6.97 -4.52
CA VAL A 247 17.87 5.63 -3.94
C VAL A 247 16.69 5.68 -2.98
N SER A 248 15.88 4.64 -3.00
CA SER A 248 14.75 4.48 -2.08
C SER A 248 14.62 3.05 -1.64
N SER A 249 14.26 2.88 -0.37
CA SER A 249 13.93 1.60 0.24
C SER A 249 12.58 1.74 0.93
N SER A 250 11.72 0.74 0.79
CA SER A 250 10.46 0.65 1.51
C SER A 250 10.20 -0.77 1.95
N GLU A 251 9.69 -0.89 3.17
CA GLU A 251 9.23 -2.13 3.75
C GLU A 251 7.78 -1.93 4.21
N SER A 252 6.93 -2.89 3.96
CA SER A 252 5.56 -2.87 4.47
C SER A 252 5.09 -4.26 4.85
N ILE A 253 4.30 -4.31 5.92
CA ILE A 253 3.55 -5.48 6.35
C ILE A 253 2.07 -5.08 6.43
N PHE A 254 1.18 -5.92 5.95
CA PHE A 254 -0.25 -5.70 6.06
C PHE A 254 -0.99 -7.01 6.16
N GLY A 255 -2.04 -7.03 6.98
CA GLY A 255 -2.95 -8.16 7.08
C GLY A 255 -3.84 -8.28 5.84
N VAL A 256 -4.33 -9.48 5.57
CA VAL A 256 -5.24 -9.78 4.47
C VAL A 256 -6.58 -10.19 5.07
N PRO A 257 -7.54 -9.23 5.22
CA PRO A 257 -8.88 -9.54 5.70
C PRO A 257 -9.63 -10.40 4.68
N TYR A 258 -10.69 -11.08 5.11
CA TYR A 258 -11.58 -11.89 4.26
C TYR A 258 -10.93 -13.10 3.56
N HIS A 259 -9.84 -13.63 4.06
CA HIS A 259 -9.48 -14.99 3.74
C HIS A 259 -10.43 -15.90 4.53
N GLY A 260 -11.64 -16.05 3.98
CA GLY A 260 -12.60 -16.97 4.51
C GLY A 260 -12.09 -18.38 4.32
N GLU A 261 -12.41 -19.22 5.30
CA GLU A 261 -12.22 -20.65 5.27
C GLU A 261 -12.82 -21.22 3.98
N GLY A 262 -11.96 -21.52 3.02
CA GLY A 262 -12.33 -22.39 1.92
C GLY A 262 -12.45 -23.79 2.50
N HIS A 263 -13.65 -24.20 2.89
CA HIS A 263 -13.93 -25.60 3.11
C HIS A 263 -13.73 -26.35 1.80
N ASP A 264 -12.53 -26.89 1.61
CA ASP A 264 -12.31 -27.93 0.64
C ASP A 264 -13.11 -29.16 1.09
N GLU A 265 -14.25 -29.42 0.41
CA GLU A 265 -14.98 -30.68 0.51
C GLU A 265 -14.03 -31.84 0.16
N HIS A 266 -13.29 -32.35 1.09
CA HIS A 266 -12.63 -33.65 0.99
C HIS A 266 -12.97 -34.53 2.18
N GLY A 267 -13.88 -35.45 1.85
CA GLY A 267 -14.05 -36.83 2.27
C GLY A 267 -13.52 -37.28 3.64
N ASP A 268 -14.50 -37.68 4.48
CA ASP A 268 -14.41 -38.75 5.48
C ASP A 268 -13.01 -39.21 5.91
N GLU A 269 -12.52 -38.64 7.04
CA GLU A 269 -11.79 -39.42 8.04
C GLU A 269 -11.91 -38.67 9.38
N GLU A 270 -12.60 -39.30 10.32
CA GLU A 270 -12.75 -38.88 11.72
C GLU A 270 -11.36 -38.83 12.36
N GLU A 271 -10.77 -37.63 12.56
CA GLU A 271 -9.82 -37.35 13.67
C GLU A 271 -9.73 -35.84 13.89
N GLY A 272 -10.22 -35.37 15.06
CA GLY A 272 -9.82 -34.14 15.74
C GLY A 272 -9.97 -32.84 14.94
N HIS A 273 -11.12 -32.19 15.03
CA HIS A 273 -11.27 -30.78 14.64
C HIS A 273 -10.48 -29.94 15.64
N ASP A 274 -9.23 -29.61 15.31
CA ASP A 274 -8.57 -28.47 15.90
C ASP A 274 -9.15 -27.23 15.20
N GLU A 275 -9.94 -26.45 15.93
CA GLU A 275 -10.54 -25.21 15.48
C GLU A 275 -9.42 -24.22 15.15
N HIS A 276 -9.15 -23.97 13.87
CA HIS A 276 -8.26 -22.92 13.38
C HIS A 276 -8.93 -21.54 13.51
N GLU A 277 -9.32 -21.18 14.75
CA GLU A 277 -9.83 -19.84 15.02
C GLU A 277 -8.72 -18.81 14.80
N GLY A 278 -8.84 -18.01 13.77
CA GLY A 278 -8.16 -16.73 13.68
C GLY A 278 -6.71 -16.75 13.22
N GLU A 279 -6.35 -17.66 12.32
CA GLU A 279 -5.01 -17.67 11.73
C GLU A 279 -4.71 -16.32 11.05
N ARG A 280 -3.64 -15.63 11.51
CA ARG A 280 -3.25 -14.35 10.93
C ARG A 280 -2.63 -14.55 9.56
N ILE A 281 -3.30 -14.01 8.54
CA ILE A 281 -2.77 -13.96 7.18
C ILE A 281 -2.22 -12.55 6.94
N PHE A 282 -0.98 -12.47 6.51
CA PHE A 282 -0.33 -11.19 6.26
C PHE A 282 0.64 -11.27 5.10
N SER A 283 0.86 -10.12 4.47
CA SER A 283 1.83 -9.94 3.41
C SER A 283 2.98 -9.08 3.87
N ASN A 284 4.19 -9.51 3.54
CA ASN A 284 5.43 -8.75 3.68
C ASN A 284 5.91 -8.29 2.31
N THR A 285 6.26 -7.02 2.19
CA THR A 285 6.76 -6.43 0.94
C THR A 285 8.02 -5.62 1.21
N GLU A 286 9.03 -5.84 0.38
CA GLU A 286 10.28 -5.07 0.37
C GLU A 286 10.51 -4.54 -1.04
N SER A 287 10.96 -3.29 -1.16
CA SER A 287 11.21 -2.66 -2.45
C SER A 287 12.39 -1.70 -2.36
N ASP A 288 13.46 -2.03 -3.09
CA ASP A 288 14.65 -1.20 -3.24
C ASP A 288 14.73 -0.68 -4.68
N LYS A 289 14.98 0.63 -4.84
CA LYS A 289 15.03 1.27 -6.15
C LYS A 289 16.24 2.19 -6.26
N VAL A 290 16.89 2.13 -7.41
CA VAL A 290 17.92 3.08 -7.82
C VAL A 290 17.48 3.75 -9.11
N ASN A 291 17.38 5.07 -9.08
CA ASN A 291 16.91 5.88 -10.22
C ASN A 291 17.99 6.86 -10.64
N ILE A 292 18.26 6.93 -11.93
CA ILE A 292 19.05 7.99 -12.55
C ILE A 292 18.15 8.71 -13.54
N LYS A 293 18.04 10.02 -13.39
CA LYS A 293 17.22 10.85 -14.30
C LYS A 293 18.02 12.10 -14.67
N GLY A 294 17.86 12.53 -15.91
CA GLY A 294 18.49 13.76 -16.34
C GLY A 294 17.98 14.25 -17.68
N GLN A 295 18.31 15.51 -17.97
CA GLN A 295 18.06 16.17 -19.22
C GLN A 295 19.33 16.91 -19.64
N VAL A 296 19.79 16.68 -20.87
CA VAL A 296 20.92 17.38 -21.47
C VAL A 296 20.46 18.01 -22.79
N GLY A 297 20.32 19.32 -22.80
CA GLY A 297 19.75 20.05 -23.89
C GLY A 297 18.29 19.63 -24.15
N LYS A 298 18.04 18.92 -25.26
CA LYS A 298 16.71 18.41 -25.62
C LYS A 298 16.54 16.89 -25.41
N VAL A 299 17.52 16.26 -24.79
CA VAL A 299 17.54 14.82 -24.55
C VAL A 299 17.26 14.54 -23.10
N ASP A 300 16.13 13.91 -22.85
CA ASP A 300 15.78 13.35 -21.56
C ASP A 300 16.23 11.89 -21.48
N PHE A 301 16.77 11.49 -20.36
CA PHE A 301 17.15 10.11 -20.10
C PHE A 301 16.81 9.70 -18.69
N PHE A 302 16.54 8.43 -18.52
CA PHE A 302 16.32 7.81 -17.23
C PHE A 302 16.84 6.38 -17.24
N PHE A 303 17.20 5.91 -16.06
CA PHE A 303 17.52 4.53 -15.77
C PHE A 303 16.90 4.19 -14.41
N GLN A 304 16.29 3.03 -14.30
CA GLN A 304 15.78 2.50 -13.04
C GLN A 304 16.22 1.04 -12.92
N ASP A 305 16.75 0.72 -11.75
CA ASP A 305 16.93 -0.64 -11.26
C ASP A 305 16.08 -0.80 -10.01
N SER A 306 15.37 -1.93 -9.90
CA SER A 306 14.49 -2.19 -8.76
C SER A 306 14.50 -3.66 -8.39
N GLU A 307 14.67 -3.90 -7.10
CA GLU A 307 14.47 -5.19 -6.45
C GLU A 307 13.16 -5.12 -5.67
N TYR A 308 12.32 -6.13 -5.83
CA TYR A 308 11.00 -6.20 -5.21
C TYR A 308 10.76 -7.62 -4.73
N SER A 309 10.38 -7.76 -3.47
CA SER A 309 9.99 -9.01 -2.83
C SER A 309 8.60 -8.87 -2.23
N HIS A 310 7.78 -9.88 -2.39
CA HIS A 310 6.46 -9.98 -1.79
C HIS A 310 6.26 -11.40 -1.30
N THR A 311 5.85 -11.57 -0.05
CA THR A 311 5.63 -12.87 0.57
C THR A 311 4.35 -12.82 1.37
N GLU A 312 3.43 -13.74 1.08
CA GLU A 312 2.24 -13.99 1.89
C GLU A 312 2.53 -15.12 2.86
N GLN A 313 2.11 -14.95 4.10
CA GLN A 313 2.38 -15.89 5.18
C GLN A 313 1.14 -16.10 6.04
N HIS A 314 0.97 -17.34 6.49
CA HIS A 314 0.08 -17.68 7.59
C HIS A 314 0.94 -17.71 8.87
N ALA A 315 0.49 -17.05 9.93
CA ALA A 315 1.15 -17.17 11.23
C ALA A 315 0.74 -18.51 11.83
N GLU A 316 1.62 -19.49 11.77
CA GLU A 316 1.45 -20.71 12.54
C GLU A 316 1.58 -20.36 14.04
N GLU A 317 0.58 -20.69 14.85
CA GLU A 317 0.75 -20.66 16.30
C GLU A 317 1.83 -21.68 16.67
N GLU A 318 2.93 -21.23 17.28
CA GLU A 318 3.92 -22.13 17.88
C GLU A 318 3.23 -22.88 19.04
N HIS A 319 2.61 -24.03 18.74
CA HIS A 319 2.28 -24.99 19.75
C HIS A 319 3.57 -25.49 20.36
N GLY A 320 3.93 -24.93 21.50
CA GLY A 320 5.07 -25.40 22.30
C GLY A 320 4.82 -26.83 22.72
N ASP A 321 5.40 -27.79 21.98
CA ASP A 321 5.50 -29.18 22.37
C ASP A 321 6.39 -29.32 23.61
N GLU A 322 5.83 -28.97 24.78
CA GLU A 322 6.34 -29.45 26.07
C GLU A 322 5.85 -30.90 26.32
N HIS A 323 6.28 -31.83 25.48
CA HIS A 323 6.23 -33.23 25.86
C HIS A 323 7.38 -33.51 26.82
N GLY A 324 7.11 -33.29 28.12
CA GLY A 324 7.93 -33.81 29.19
C GLY A 324 7.89 -35.34 29.16
N ASP A 325 8.95 -35.98 28.69
CA ASP A 325 9.22 -37.38 28.90
C ASP A 325 9.50 -37.63 30.37
N GLU A 326 8.45 -37.89 31.15
CA GLU A 326 8.53 -38.53 32.48
C GLU A 326 7.67 -39.80 32.45
N ASP A 327 8.23 -40.91 32.02
CA ASP A 327 7.77 -42.21 32.50
C ASP A 327 8.95 -43.21 32.53
N GLY A 328 9.66 -43.15 33.65
CA GLY A 328 10.45 -44.26 34.13
C GLY A 328 9.59 -45.22 34.94
N ASP A 329 9.02 -46.24 34.32
CA ASP A 329 8.47 -47.39 35.03
C ASP A 329 9.35 -48.63 34.87
N ASP A 330 10.14 -48.84 35.89
CA ASP A 330 10.88 -50.03 36.21
C ASP A 330 9.89 -51.16 36.62
N HIS A 331 9.67 -52.14 35.75
CA HIS A 331 9.04 -53.42 36.13
C HIS A 331 10.04 -54.55 35.98
N GLY A 332 10.75 -54.79 37.08
CA GLY A 332 11.46 -56.02 37.29
C GLY A 332 10.51 -57.20 37.41
N HIS A 333 10.64 -58.19 36.57
CA HIS A 333 10.14 -59.55 36.79
C HIS A 333 11.32 -60.48 37.11
N GLY A 334 11.35 -60.92 38.36
CA GLY A 334 12.20 -62.02 38.78
C GLY A 334 11.63 -63.36 38.32
N GLU A 335 12.53 -64.23 37.93
CA GLU A 335 12.29 -65.62 37.58
C GLU A 335 12.13 -66.50 38.83
N GLU A 336 11.26 -67.48 38.69
CA GLU A 336 11.50 -68.89 39.05
C GLU A 336 11.10 -69.77 37.88
#